data_17e8ba7a94ff08a4b3b4316d5b0e7247
#
_entry.id   17e8ba7a94ff08a4b3b4316d5b0e7247
#
_cell.length_a   1.000
_cell.length_b   1.000
_cell.length_c   1.000
_cell.angle_alpha   90.00
_cell.angle_beta   90.00
_cell.angle_gamma   90.00
#
_symmetry.space_group_name_H-M   'P 1'
#
loop_
_entity.id
_entity.type
_entity.pdbx_description
1 polymer ?
#
loop_
_entity_poly.entity_id
_entity_poly.type
_entity_poly.pdbx_seq_one_letter_code
_entity_poly.pdbx_strand_id
1 'polypeptide(L)'
;KYKTYALDGDEDKMRALMDLLDAQQIKYTFGNGKSVKGFDYQTQEKGSVKTTEDHLLVSSLQRKGGLVTALFEPKTMLSDSLTYDITAWALPYVYGLNCVASESEIEGTATKKEFEASKINDKVYAYLIPWSSFTDAKALSDLLGADIKVRFAKEPFSFGEKDYNEGTLIIITKENEDKEVDRVIAETCLKHKIHFET
;
A
#
# COMPACT_ATOMS: atom_id res chain seq x y z
N LYS A 1 -11.52 0.30 23.11
CA LYS A 1 -12.52 1.17 22.47
C LYS A 1 -12.79 0.68 21.03
N TYR A 2 -11.78 0.71 20.13
CA TYR A 2 -11.91 0.17 18.79
C TYR A 2 -11.60 -1.35 18.77
N LYS A 3 -12.41 -2.12 18.04
CA LYS A 3 -12.29 -3.57 17.94
C LYS A 3 -11.76 -4.05 16.59
N THR A 4 -12.04 -3.31 15.52
CA THR A 4 -11.60 -3.65 14.17
C THR A 4 -11.07 -2.41 13.46
N TYR A 5 -9.94 -2.55 12.79
CA TYR A 5 -9.35 -1.56 11.91
C TYR A 5 -9.42 -2.09 10.49
N ALA A 6 -10.14 -1.39 9.61
CA ALA A 6 -10.24 -1.72 8.19
C ALA A 6 -9.32 -0.78 7.41
N LEU A 7 -8.32 -1.34 6.75
CA LEU A 7 -7.29 -0.62 6.03
C LEU A 7 -7.37 -0.89 4.53
N ASP A 8 -7.00 0.12 3.76
CA ASP A 8 -6.94 0.11 2.31
C ASP A 8 -5.86 1.08 1.83
N GLY A 9 -5.28 0.83 0.65
CA GLY A 9 -4.26 1.68 0.05
C GLY A 9 -3.41 0.97 -0.97
N ASP A 10 -2.27 1.55 -1.31
CA ASP A 10 -1.33 0.98 -2.27
C ASP A 10 -0.91 -0.43 -1.85
N GLU A 11 -0.91 -1.36 -2.79
CA GLU A 11 -0.68 -2.79 -2.53
C GLU A 11 0.67 -3.06 -1.86
N ASP A 12 1.72 -2.36 -2.26
CA ASP A 12 3.06 -2.51 -1.70
C ASP A 12 3.15 -1.98 -0.25
N LYS A 13 2.45 -0.87 0.07
CA LYS A 13 2.34 -0.33 1.43
C LYS A 13 1.53 -1.27 2.32
N MET A 14 0.43 -1.82 1.80
CA MET A 14 -0.36 -2.83 2.48
C MET A 14 0.48 -4.09 2.76
N ARG A 15 1.29 -4.52 1.80
CA ARG A 15 2.21 -5.65 1.95
C ARG A 15 3.27 -5.39 3.02
N ALA A 16 3.89 -4.21 3.01
CA ALA A 16 4.88 -3.83 4.02
C ALA A 16 4.27 -3.79 5.44
N LEU A 17 3.01 -3.34 5.57
CA LEU A 17 2.29 -3.43 6.83
C LEU A 17 2.03 -4.90 7.23
N MET A 18 1.59 -5.75 6.31
CA MET A 18 1.38 -7.18 6.58
C MET A 18 2.66 -7.87 7.04
N ASP A 19 3.80 -7.59 6.42
CA ASP A 19 5.11 -8.12 6.83
C ASP A 19 5.46 -7.71 8.28
N LEU A 20 5.16 -6.45 8.66
CA LEU A 20 5.31 -6.01 10.05
C LEU A 20 4.37 -6.76 11.00
N LEU A 21 3.09 -6.93 10.63
CA LEU A 21 2.10 -7.63 11.44
C LEU A 21 2.50 -9.10 11.64
N ASP A 22 2.96 -9.76 10.58
CA ASP A 22 3.45 -11.14 10.62
C ASP A 22 4.68 -11.28 11.54
N ALA A 23 5.66 -10.38 11.43
CA ALA A 23 6.83 -10.33 12.30
C ALA A 23 6.45 -10.13 13.78
N GLN A 24 5.38 -9.38 14.06
CA GLN A 24 4.84 -9.19 15.40
C GLN A 24 3.83 -10.26 15.82
N GLN A 25 3.54 -11.26 14.97
CA GLN A 25 2.54 -12.30 15.20
C GLN A 25 1.13 -11.73 15.47
N ILE A 26 0.79 -10.62 14.82
CA ILE A 26 -0.54 -10.03 14.84
C ILE A 26 -1.36 -10.66 13.71
N LYS A 27 -2.50 -11.24 14.07
CA LYS A 27 -3.41 -11.84 13.09
C LYS A 27 -4.25 -10.77 12.40
N TYR A 28 -4.49 -10.98 11.12
CA TYR A 28 -5.36 -10.16 10.29
C TYR A 28 -6.19 -11.04 9.35
N THR A 29 -7.23 -10.47 8.78
CA THR A 29 -8.11 -11.10 7.78
C THR A 29 -8.38 -10.09 6.65
N PHE A 30 -9.05 -10.52 5.61
CA PHE A 30 -9.40 -9.69 4.46
C PHE A 30 -10.89 -9.38 4.43
N GLY A 31 -11.26 -8.27 3.82
CA GLY A 31 -12.64 -7.85 3.70
C GLY A 31 -13.47 -8.84 2.87
N ASN A 32 -14.78 -8.80 3.08
CA ASN A 32 -15.72 -9.76 2.48
C ASN A 32 -17.04 -9.10 2.05
N GLY A 33 -17.01 -7.81 1.73
CA GLY A 33 -18.20 -7.04 1.33
C GLY A 33 -19.00 -6.42 2.50
N LYS A 34 -18.60 -6.68 3.75
CA LYS A 34 -19.25 -6.06 4.92
C LYS A 34 -18.90 -4.58 5.03
N SER A 35 -19.85 -3.79 5.55
CA SER A 35 -19.62 -2.37 5.83
C SER A 35 -19.01 -2.19 7.21
N VAL A 36 -17.93 -1.43 7.29
CA VAL A 36 -17.25 -1.03 8.53
C VAL A 36 -17.56 0.45 8.79
N LYS A 37 -18.12 0.76 9.95
CA LYS A 37 -18.46 2.13 10.37
C LYS A 37 -17.64 2.48 11.60
N GLY A 38 -17.10 3.70 11.64
CA GLY A 38 -16.29 4.13 12.77
C GLY A 38 -15.58 5.44 12.56
N PHE A 39 -14.42 5.59 13.17
CA PHE A 39 -13.54 6.76 13.01
C PHE A 39 -12.73 6.60 11.73
N ASP A 40 -12.86 7.56 10.83
CA ASP A 40 -12.10 7.63 9.58
C ASP A 40 -10.82 8.45 9.81
N TYR A 41 -9.66 7.88 9.47
CA TYR A 41 -8.35 8.49 9.70
C TYR A 41 -8.06 9.66 8.75
N GLN A 42 -8.66 9.66 7.56
CA GLN A 42 -8.42 10.72 6.56
C GLN A 42 -9.21 11.98 6.92
N THR A 43 -10.49 11.82 7.23
CA THR A 43 -11.36 12.94 7.58
C THR A 43 -11.31 13.30 9.05
N GLN A 44 -10.81 12.42 9.93
CA GLN A 44 -10.82 12.50 11.38
C GLN A 44 -12.23 12.59 12.00
N GLU A 45 -13.22 12.14 11.27
CA GLU A 45 -14.64 12.15 11.63
C GLU A 45 -15.24 10.74 11.60
N LYS A 46 -16.55 10.64 11.80
CA LYS A 46 -17.27 9.39 11.60
C LYS A 46 -17.41 9.09 10.11
N GLY A 47 -16.91 7.93 9.70
CA GLY A 47 -16.97 7.45 8.33
C GLY A 47 -17.42 6.01 8.23
N SER A 48 -17.52 5.53 7.00
CA SER A 48 -17.80 4.12 6.72
C SER A 48 -17.15 3.70 5.42
N VAL A 49 -16.69 2.45 5.37
CA VAL A 49 -16.15 1.81 4.17
C VAL A 49 -16.86 0.48 3.93
N LYS A 50 -17.18 0.17 2.68
CA LYS A 50 -17.61 -1.15 2.26
C LYS A 50 -16.36 -1.93 1.88
N THR A 51 -16.02 -2.94 2.66
CA THR A 51 -14.79 -3.70 2.45
C THR A 51 -14.87 -4.56 1.20
N THR A 52 -13.75 -4.70 0.52
CA THR A 52 -13.49 -5.66 -0.56
C THR A 52 -12.42 -6.65 -0.10
N GLU A 53 -12.06 -7.60 -0.92
CA GLU A 53 -10.97 -8.55 -0.65
C GLU A 53 -9.58 -7.89 -0.54
N ASP A 54 -9.42 -6.65 -1.03
CA ASP A 54 -8.18 -5.87 -0.93
C ASP A 54 -8.04 -5.15 0.42
N HIS A 55 -9.14 -5.01 1.19
CA HIS A 55 -9.08 -4.42 2.52
C HIS A 55 -8.48 -5.38 3.54
N LEU A 56 -7.57 -4.87 4.37
CA LEU A 56 -7.03 -5.59 5.52
C LEU A 56 -7.86 -5.28 6.77
N LEU A 57 -8.27 -6.32 7.49
CA LEU A 57 -9.00 -6.20 8.75
C LEU A 57 -8.13 -6.69 9.90
N VAL A 58 -7.80 -5.78 10.83
CA VAL A 58 -7.01 -6.08 12.02
C VAL A 58 -7.90 -5.95 13.26
N SER A 59 -8.11 -7.07 13.97
CA SER A 59 -8.92 -7.08 15.19
C SER A 59 -8.07 -6.89 16.45
N SER A 60 -8.52 -6.03 17.36
CA SER A 60 -7.93 -5.93 18.71
C SER A 60 -8.37 -7.07 19.64
N LEU A 61 -9.35 -7.87 19.23
CA LEU A 61 -9.85 -9.02 19.99
C LEU A 61 -9.02 -10.29 19.72
N GLN A 62 -7.73 -10.19 19.93
CA GLN A 62 -6.77 -11.27 19.75
C GLN A 62 -5.72 -11.26 20.87
N ARG A 63 -4.88 -12.31 20.94
CA ARG A 63 -3.83 -12.41 21.97
C ARG A 63 -2.92 -11.18 22.03
N LYS A 64 -2.63 -10.57 20.90
CA LYS A 64 -1.80 -9.34 20.76
C LYS A 64 -2.65 -8.05 20.76
N GLY A 65 -3.90 -8.11 21.21
CA GLY A 65 -4.85 -6.98 21.15
C GLY A 65 -4.37 -5.68 21.79
N GLY A 66 -3.61 -5.77 22.87
CA GLY A 66 -2.98 -4.57 23.50
C GLY A 66 -1.98 -3.91 22.54
N LEU A 67 -1.15 -4.73 21.84
CA LEU A 67 -0.20 -4.21 20.85
C LEU A 67 -0.94 -3.65 19.64
N VAL A 68 -2.02 -4.31 19.15
CA VAL A 68 -2.85 -3.78 18.08
C VAL A 68 -3.42 -2.41 18.46
N THR A 69 -3.95 -2.26 19.68
CA THR A 69 -4.47 -0.96 20.13
C THR A 69 -3.36 0.10 20.13
N ALA A 70 -2.19 -0.21 20.67
CA ALA A 70 -1.06 0.74 20.72
C ALA A 70 -0.59 1.16 19.30
N LEU A 71 -0.59 0.24 18.34
CA LEU A 71 -0.13 0.49 16.97
C LEU A 71 -1.16 1.20 16.08
N PHE A 72 -2.46 1.02 16.37
CA PHE A 72 -3.53 1.47 15.48
C PHE A 72 -4.45 2.53 16.10
N GLU A 73 -4.40 2.83 17.39
CA GLU A 73 -5.33 3.79 17.98
C GLU A 73 -5.10 5.21 17.41
N PRO A 74 -6.16 5.86 16.85
CA PRO A 74 -5.99 7.17 16.19
C PRO A 74 -5.68 8.31 17.16
N LYS A 75 -6.12 8.18 18.41
CA LYS A 75 -5.96 9.20 19.47
C LYS A 75 -5.65 8.49 20.80
N THR A 76 -4.42 8.58 21.23
CA THR A 76 -4.01 8.05 22.52
C THR A 76 -4.36 9.05 23.62
N MET A 77 -5.09 8.61 24.62
CA MET A 77 -5.32 9.40 25.84
C MET A 77 -4.19 9.12 26.84
N LEU A 78 -3.38 10.13 27.09
CA LEU A 78 -2.31 10.05 28.08
C LEU A 78 -2.91 10.34 29.45
N SER A 79 -2.58 9.50 30.42
CA SER A 79 -3.01 9.66 31.81
C SER A 79 -2.12 10.64 32.62
N ASP A 80 -0.95 11.01 32.09
CA ASP A 80 0.00 11.89 32.67
C ASP A 80 0.32 13.08 31.76
N SER A 81 0.43 14.27 32.34
CA SER A 81 0.85 15.50 31.67
C SER A 81 2.36 15.58 31.42
N LEU A 82 3.15 14.78 32.12
CA LEU A 82 4.59 14.65 31.90
C LEU A 82 4.87 13.62 30.82
N THR A 83 4.66 14.00 29.59
CA THR A 83 5.00 13.19 28.44
C THR A 83 6.38 13.57 27.95
N TYR A 84 7.30 12.64 28.03
CA TYR A 84 8.58 12.73 27.33
C TYR A 84 8.37 12.29 25.87
N ASP A 85 9.05 12.95 24.93
CA ASP A 85 8.97 12.76 23.46
C ASP A 85 8.45 11.39 22.99
N ILE A 86 7.14 11.23 22.93
CA ILE A 86 6.52 10.06 22.31
C ILE A 86 6.26 10.41 20.85
N THR A 87 7.12 9.94 19.98
CA THR A 87 7.00 10.10 18.51
C THR A 87 6.34 8.88 17.86
N ALA A 88 5.44 8.20 18.57
CA ALA A 88 4.71 7.06 18.02
C ALA A 88 3.44 7.53 17.29
N TRP A 89 3.41 7.33 15.98
CA TRP A 89 2.24 7.58 15.14
C TRP A 89 1.50 6.27 14.90
N ALA A 90 0.16 6.35 14.82
CA ALA A 90 -0.63 5.18 14.43
C ALA A 90 -0.21 4.69 13.03
N LEU A 91 -0.06 3.37 12.87
CA LEU A 91 0.45 2.77 11.64
C LEU A 91 -0.28 3.20 10.36
N PRO A 92 -1.61 3.41 10.34
CA PRO A 92 -2.28 3.90 9.13
C PRO A 92 -1.69 5.21 8.62
N TYR A 93 -1.33 6.15 9.52
CA TYR A 93 -0.68 7.40 9.12
C TYR A 93 0.76 7.18 8.64
N VAL A 94 1.52 6.32 9.35
CA VAL A 94 2.93 6.03 9.01
C VAL A 94 3.06 5.40 7.62
N TYR A 95 2.14 4.49 7.29
CA TYR A 95 2.14 3.82 5.99
C TYR A 95 1.36 4.61 4.91
N GLY A 96 0.70 5.73 5.28
CA GLY A 96 -0.14 6.50 4.34
C GLY A 96 -1.30 5.67 3.80
N LEU A 97 -1.97 4.90 4.66
CA LEU A 97 -3.10 4.06 4.32
C LEU A 97 -4.41 4.69 4.77
N ASN A 98 -5.47 4.47 4.01
CA ASN A 98 -6.82 4.74 4.48
C ASN A 98 -7.16 3.76 5.61
N CYS A 99 -7.89 4.23 6.61
CA CYS A 99 -8.31 3.35 7.71
C CYS A 99 -9.62 3.84 8.33
N VAL A 100 -10.50 2.89 8.64
CA VAL A 100 -11.69 3.12 9.46
C VAL A 100 -11.61 2.25 10.71
N ALA A 101 -11.57 2.88 11.89
CA ALA A 101 -11.54 2.19 13.18
C ALA A 101 -12.97 2.01 13.73
N SER A 102 -13.42 0.77 13.86
CA SER A 102 -14.76 0.40 14.31
C SER A 102 -14.77 -0.08 15.76
N GLU A 103 -15.80 0.31 16.49
CA GLU A 103 -16.09 -0.23 17.83
C GLU A 103 -16.79 -1.61 17.78
N SER A 104 -17.20 -2.03 16.58
CA SER A 104 -17.77 -3.37 16.33
C SER A 104 -16.69 -4.34 15.88
N GLU A 105 -16.85 -5.60 16.23
CA GLU A 105 -16.06 -6.69 15.67
C GLU A 105 -16.58 -7.01 14.27
N ILE A 106 -15.70 -7.03 13.30
CA ILE A 106 -15.99 -7.34 11.91
C ILE A 106 -15.14 -8.55 11.50
N GLU A 107 -15.80 -9.64 11.22
CA GLU A 107 -15.15 -10.84 10.72
C GLU A 107 -14.87 -10.70 9.22
N GLY A 108 -13.65 -10.98 8.83
CA GLY A 108 -13.20 -11.07 7.44
C GLY A 108 -13.00 -12.51 6.98
N THR A 109 -12.34 -12.67 5.83
CA THR A 109 -11.91 -13.96 5.30
C THR A 109 -10.41 -14.16 5.52
N ALA A 110 -9.97 -15.41 5.58
CA ALA A 110 -8.53 -15.74 5.64
C ALA A 110 -7.85 -15.72 4.26
N THR A 111 -8.62 -15.59 3.19
CA THR A 111 -8.10 -15.64 1.82
C THR A 111 -7.38 -14.34 1.48
N LYS A 112 -6.09 -14.45 1.15
CA LYS A 112 -5.27 -13.37 0.63
C LYS A 112 -5.31 -13.41 -0.89
N LYS A 113 -5.47 -12.26 -1.52
CA LYS A 113 -5.26 -12.13 -2.96
C LYS A 113 -3.77 -12.26 -3.26
N GLU A 114 -3.41 -13.13 -4.20
CA GLU A 114 -2.05 -13.25 -4.66
C GLU A 114 -1.68 -12.09 -5.59
N PHE A 115 -0.40 -11.69 -5.57
CA PHE A 115 0.09 -10.69 -6.51
C PHE A 115 0.05 -11.25 -7.94
N GLU A 116 -0.69 -10.57 -8.80
CA GLU A 116 -0.72 -10.86 -10.23
C GLU A 116 0.22 -9.90 -10.96
N ALA A 117 1.28 -10.45 -11.58
CA ALA A 117 2.22 -9.64 -12.35
C ALA A 117 1.55 -8.99 -13.57
N SER A 118 1.94 -7.76 -13.87
CA SER A 118 1.51 -7.08 -15.11
C SER A 118 1.97 -7.88 -16.33
N LYS A 119 1.10 -7.97 -17.33
CA LYS A 119 1.40 -8.67 -18.59
C LYS A 119 2.00 -7.70 -19.59
N ILE A 120 3.04 -8.15 -20.30
CA ILE A 120 3.62 -7.40 -21.42
C ILE A 120 2.83 -7.73 -22.67
N ASN A 121 2.34 -6.71 -23.34
CA ASN A 121 1.68 -6.82 -24.64
C ASN A 121 2.71 -6.67 -25.77
N ASP A 122 2.40 -7.18 -26.94
CA ASP A 122 3.24 -6.98 -28.13
C ASP A 122 3.33 -5.48 -28.50
N LYS A 123 4.53 -5.01 -28.82
CA LYS A 123 4.80 -3.63 -29.29
C LYS A 123 4.48 -2.52 -28.28
N VAL A 124 5.03 -2.65 -27.08
CA VAL A 124 4.95 -1.58 -26.07
C VAL A 124 5.79 -0.37 -26.52
N TYR A 125 5.17 0.82 -26.52
CA TYR A 125 5.89 2.08 -26.77
C TYR A 125 6.66 2.56 -25.54
N ALA A 126 6.02 2.49 -24.37
CA ALA A 126 6.62 2.86 -23.10
C ALA A 126 5.99 2.08 -21.95
N TYR A 127 6.74 1.91 -20.88
CA TYR A 127 6.27 1.42 -19.60
C TYR A 127 6.11 2.58 -18.63
N LEU A 128 5.02 2.60 -17.89
CA LEU A 128 4.71 3.59 -16.87
C LEU A 128 4.68 2.89 -15.50
N ILE A 129 5.46 3.40 -14.55
CA ILE A 129 5.47 2.93 -13.17
C ILE A 129 5.13 4.12 -12.28
N PRO A 130 3.98 4.11 -11.58
CA PRO A 130 3.63 5.16 -10.63
C PRO A 130 4.73 5.34 -9.57
N TRP A 131 4.92 6.58 -9.11
CA TRP A 131 5.89 6.89 -8.06
C TRP A 131 5.14 7.18 -6.76
N SER A 132 4.91 6.15 -5.95
CA SER A 132 4.06 6.26 -4.76
C SER A 132 4.72 5.71 -3.49
N SER A 133 5.79 4.91 -3.63
CA SER A 133 6.35 4.19 -2.49
C SER A 133 7.87 4.00 -2.55
N PHE A 134 8.42 3.54 -1.42
CA PHE A 134 9.84 3.17 -1.35
C PHE A 134 10.18 1.97 -2.25
N THR A 135 9.21 1.13 -2.55
CA THR A 135 9.38 -0.03 -3.43
C THR A 135 9.67 0.41 -4.87
N ASP A 136 9.04 1.51 -5.32
CA ASP A 136 9.30 2.09 -6.64
C ASP A 136 10.75 2.60 -6.75
N ALA A 137 11.30 3.15 -5.65
CA ALA A 137 12.70 3.56 -5.60
C ALA A 137 13.67 2.37 -5.71
N LYS A 138 13.32 1.20 -5.12
CA LYS A 138 14.10 -0.04 -5.30
C LYS A 138 14.05 -0.51 -6.75
N ALA A 139 12.87 -0.47 -7.37
CA ALA A 139 12.70 -0.83 -8.78
C ALA A 139 13.50 0.12 -9.69
N LEU A 140 13.44 1.43 -9.46
CA LEU A 140 14.26 2.39 -10.20
C LEU A 140 15.76 2.08 -10.05
N SER A 141 16.24 1.74 -8.84
CA SER A 141 17.63 1.35 -8.61
C SER A 141 18.04 0.13 -9.45
N ASP A 142 17.18 -0.90 -9.52
CA ASP A 142 17.45 -2.09 -10.33
C ASP A 142 17.47 -1.76 -11.84
N LEU A 143 16.53 -0.94 -12.31
CA LEU A 143 16.47 -0.48 -13.70
C LEU A 143 17.73 0.30 -14.10
N LEU A 144 18.16 1.24 -13.27
CA LEU A 144 19.38 2.00 -13.50
C LEU A 144 20.62 1.10 -13.43
N GLY A 145 20.65 0.11 -12.52
CA GLY A 145 21.70 -0.89 -12.43
C GLY A 145 21.81 -1.79 -13.67
N ALA A 146 20.69 -1.99 -14.38
CA ALA A 146 20.62 -2.68 -15.67
C ALA A 146 20.86 -1.74 -16.88
N ASP A 147 21.34 -0.51 -16.65
CA ASP A 147 21.61 0.52 -17.66
C ASP A 147 20.35 0.90 -18.48
N ILE A 148 19.16 0.77 -17.91
CA ILE A 148 17.91 1.22 -18.53
C ILE A 148 17.80 2.73 -18.39
N LYS A 149 17.51 3.42 -19.51
CA LYS A 149 17.21 4.84 -19.52
C LYS A 149 15.79 5.07 -19.02
N VAL A 150 15.69 5.71 -17.86
CA VAL A 150 14.41 6.03 -17.22
C VAL A 150 14.20 7.53 -17.22
N ARG A 151 13.03 7.96 -17.66
CA ARG A 151 12.54 9.33 -17.53
C ARG A 151 11.52 9.40 -16.39
N PHE A 152 11.14 10.59 -15.99
CA PHE A 152 10.06 10.81 -15.04
C PHE A 152 9.17 11.97 -15.47
N ALA A 153 7.91 11.92 -15.11
CA ALA A 153 6.95 12.99 -15.35
C ALA A 153 7.25 14.18 -14.42
N LYS A 154 7.40 15.38 -14.98
CA LYS A 154 7.61 16.62 -14.22
C LYS A 154 6.28 17.23 -13.74
N GLU A 155 5.20 16.89 -14.40
CA GLU A 155 3.85 17.38 -14.14
C GLU A 155 2.88 16.20 -14.27
N PRO A 156 1.71 16.25 -13.62
CA PRO A 156 0.67 15.25 -13.83
C PRO A 156 0.24 15.20 -15.29
N PHE A 157 -0.13 14.02 -15.76
CA PHE A 157 -0.61 13.82 -17.12
C PHE A 157 -1.66 12.70 -17.17
N SER A 158 -2.48 12.69 -18.21
CA SER A 158 -3.44 11.62 -18.47
C SER A 158 -2.98 10.80 -19.66
N PHE A 159 -3.10 9.48 -19.58
CA PHE A 159 -2.85 8.57 -20.68
C PHE A 159 -3.94 7.48 -20.70
N GLY A 160 -4.63 7.37 -21.82
CA GLY A 160 -5.86 6.57 -21.90
C GLY A 160 -6.94 7.14 -20.96
N GLU A 161 -7.50 6.27 -20.13
CA GLU A 161 -8.52 6.65 -19.13
C GLU A 161 -7.94 6.85 -17.71
N LYS A 162 -6.61 6.92 -17.59
CA LYS A 162 -5.92 7.01 -16.31
C LYS A 162 -5.14 8.31 -16.18
N ASP A 163 -5.11 8.81 -14.95
CA ASP A 163 -4.31 9.96 -14.54
C ASP A 163 -3.05 9.50 -13.81
N TYR A 164 -1.94 10.13 -14.12
CA TYR A 164 -0.63 9.87 -13.54
C TYR A 164 -0.10 11.12 -12.87
N ASN A 165 0.44 10.95 -11.69
CA ASN A 165 1.04 12.04 -10.93
C ASN A 165 2.46 12.36 -11.41
N GLU A 166 2.95 13.52 -11.02
CA GLU A 166 4.37 13.86 -11.12
C GLU A 166 5.23 12.77 -10.45
N GLY A 167 6.43 12.56 -10.96
CA GLY A 167 7.33 11.50 -10.50
C GLY A 167 7.12 10.15 -11.19
N THR A 168 5.99 9.90 -11.85
CA THR A 168 5.76 8.64 -12.60
C THR A 168 6.95 8.34 -13.50
N LEU A 169 7.51 7.14 -13.36
CA LEU A 169 8.64 6.69 -14.17
C LEU A 169 8.15 6.30 -15.57
N ILE A 170 8.89 6.72 -16.58
CA ILE A 170 8.58 6.51 -17.99
C ILE A 170 9.77 5.86 -18.67
N ILE A 171 9.62 4.63 -19.15
CA ILE A 171 10.65 3.86 -19.82
C ILE A 171 10.25 3.68 -21.28
N ILE A 172 10.87 4.44 -22.18
CA ILE A 172 10.58 4.38 -23.62
C ILE A 172 11.36 3.23 -24.24
N THR A 173 10.66 2.28 -24.89
CA THR A 173 11.28 1.07 -25.44
C THR A 173 12.31 1.42 -26.51
N LYS A 174 12.00 2.36 -27.40
CA LYS A 174 12.91 2.82 -28.47
C LYS A 174 14.24 3.39 -27.94
N GLU A 175 14.28 3.94 -26.74
CA GLU A 175 15.51 4.46 -26.13
C GLU A 175 16.35 3.36 -25.47
N ASN A 176 15.81 2.14 -25.39
CA ASN A 176 16.38 0.99 -24.71
C ASN A 176 16.39 -0.28 -25.60
N GLU A 177 16.35 -0.15 -26.92
CA GLU A 177 16.23 -1.26 -27.87
C GLU A 177 17.34 -2.33 -27.70
N ASP A 178 18.53 -1.92 -27.25
CA ASP A 178 19.69 -2.76 -27.04
C ASP A 178 19.74 -3.44 -25.64
N LYS A 179 18.73 -3.25 -24.80
CA LYS A 179 18.76 -3.61 -23.36
C LYS A 179 17.79 -4.70 -22.94
N GLU A 180 17.11 -5.38 -23.86
CA GLU A 180 16.07 -6.36 -23.53
C GLU A 180 15.06 -5.79 -22.52
N VAL A 181 14.62 -4.55 -22.73
CA VAL A 181 13.86 -3.74 -21.78
C VAL A 181 12.63 -4.47 -21.24
N ASP A 182 11.91 -5.20 -22.08
CA ASP A 182 10.70 -5.93 -21.71
C ASP A 182 10.99 -6.98 -20.63
N ARG A 183 12.09 -7.73 -20.79
CA ARG A 183 12.53 -8.73 -19.79
C ARG A 183 12.96 -8.06 -18.48
N VAL A 184 13.77 -7.01 -18.56
CA VAL A 184 14.27 -6.29 -17.37
C VAL A 184 13.11 -5.68 -16.58
N ILE A 185 12.14 -5.07 -17.26
CA ILE A 185 10.94 -4.52 -16.62
C ILE A 185 10.13 -5.63 -15.94
N ALA A 186 9.86 -6.74 -16.65
CA ALA A 186 9.08 -7.85 -16.09
C ALA A 186 9.74 -8.45 -14.84
N GLU A 187 11.06 -8.71 -14.92
CA GLU A 187 11.84 -9.27 -13.80
C GLU A 187 11.87 -8.31 -12.59
N THR A 188 12.09 -7.01 -12.84
CA THR A 188 12.13 -5.99 -11.79
C THR A 188 10.77 -5.84 -11.11
N CYS A 189 9.70 -5.74 -11.89
CA CYS A 189 8.35 -5.58 -11.35
C CYS A 189 7.89 -6.84 -10.59
N LEU A 190 8.22 -8.03 -11.09
CA LEU A 190 7.95 -9.28 -10.37
C LEU A 190 8.74 -9.38 -9.06
N LYS A 191 10.04 -9.04 -9.08
CA LYS A 191 10.92 -9.07 -7.91
C LYS A 191 10.39 -8.17 -6.79
N HIS A 192 9.96 -6.98 -7.14
CA HIS A 192 9.46 -5.98 -6.19
C HIS A 192 7.94 -6.04 -5.99
N LYS A 193 7.23 -6.89 -6.75
CA LYS A 193 5.77 -7.02 -6.75
C LYS A 193 5.09 -5.66 -6.97
N ILE A 194 5.54 -4.91 -7.92
CA ILE A 194 4.93 -3.66 -8.38
C ILE A 194 4.32 -3.84 -9.75
N HIS A 195 3.38 -2.97 -10.10
CA HIS A 195 2.74 -2.98 -11.40
C HIS A 195 3.37 -1.95 -12.33
N PHE A 196 3.36 -2.27 -13.61
CA PHE A 196 3.60 -1.32 -14.68
C PHE A 196 2.38 -1.27 -15.61
N GLU A 197 2.27 -0.19 -16.35
CA GLU A 197 1.28 0.00 -17.40
C GLU A 197 1.97 0.27 -18.73
N THR A 198 1.25 0.02 -19.85
CA THR A 198 1.79 0.12 -21.22
C THR A 198 0.86 0.92 -22.12
#